data_3302f3c59392580217d2926ff936d1f8
#
_entry.id   3302f3c59392580217d2926ff936d1f8
#
_cell.length_a   1.000
_cell.length_b   1.000
_cell.length_c   1.000
_cell.angle_alpha   90.00
_cell.angle_beta   90.00
_cell.angle_gamma   90.00
#
_symmetry.space_group_name_H-M   'P 1'
#
loop_
_entity.id
_entity.type
_entity.pdbx_description
1 polymer ?
#
loop_
_entity_poly.entity_id
_entity_poly.type
_entity_poly.pdbx_seq_one_letter_code
_entity_poly.pdbx_strand_id
1 'polypeptide(L)'
;VGLIPLFAVETLEPDVLDKLPDFKKRLEWFIENRPDLTANLACMRTEGKSERRLLAIAGQEQLRSILRYMLDEREFLSPYGIRALSQYHRGHPYTLHVDGTEHRVDYEPGESSTGLFGGNSNWRGPIWFPVNYLLVESLQKFHHYLGDDFKVEFPTGSGKMMTLWEVAGELSRRMTNIFLRDEKGRRPVFGNLEKFQTDPHWRELVLFHEYFHGDSGAGVGASHQTGWTGIVTKLIQQSGESGKRKQKQRDSATATVAALNS
;
A
#
# COMPACT_ATOMS: atom_id res chain seq x y z
N VAL A 1 -7.17 -4.53 10.32
CA VAL A 1 -7.08 -6.00 10.32
C VAL A 1 -7.46 -6.57 8.97
N GLY A 2 -8.55 -6.12 8.33
CA GLY A 2 -9.04 -6.68 7.06
C GLY A 2 -8.06 -6.59 5.87
N LEU A 3 -7.07 -5.69 5.90
CA LEU A 3 -6.06 -5.54 4.84
C LEU A 3 -4.78 -6.35 5.09
N ILE A 4 -4.54 -6.80 6.33
CA ILE A 4 -3.31 -7.52 6.72
C ILE A 4 -3.08 -8.81 5.91
N PRO A 5 -4.11 -9.60 5.54
CA PRO A 5 -3.91 -10.80 4.71
C PRO A 5 -3.22 -10.54 3.38
N LEU A 6 -3.25 -9.30 2.84
CA LEU A 6 -2.54 -8.92 1.63
C LEU A 6 -1.02 -9.01 1.78
N PHE A 7 -0.46 -8.88 3.00
CA PHE A 7 0.98 -8.96 3.24
C PHE A 7 1.54 -10.38 3.10
N ALA A 8 0.68 -11.39 3.27
CA ALA A 8 1.05 -12.78 3.08
C ALA A 8 1.02 -13.13 1.59
N VAL A 9 1.96 -12.59 0.85
CA VAL A 9 2.12 -12.82 -0.59
C VAL A 9 3.60 -12.92 -0.96
N GLU A 10 3.93 -13.96 -1.75
CA GLU A 10 5.25 -14.14 -2.37
C GLU A 10 5.09 -14.80 -3.73
N THR A 11 6.02 -14.49 -4.64
CA THR A 11 6.10 -15.11 -5.96
C THR A 11 7.32 -16.03 -6.05
N LEU A 12 7.15 -17.20 -6.65
CA LEU A 12 8.23 -18.11 -6.93
C LEU A 12 8.51 -18.11 -8.43
N GLU A 13 9.73 -17.72 -8.79
CA GLU A 13 10.19 -17.73 -10.18
C GLU A 13 10.52 -19.16 -10.61
N PRO A 14 10.18 -19.58 -11.85
CA PRO A 14 10.47 -20.92 -12.34
C PRO A 14 11.95 -21.29 -12.30
N ASP A 15 12.81 -20.35 -12.70
CA ASP A 15 14.27 -20.54 -12.71
C ASP A 15 14.87 -20.72 -11.33
N VAL A 16 14.26 -20.15 -10.29
CA VAL A 16 14.67 -20.37 -8.88
C VAL A 16 14.27 -21.77 -8.43
N LEU A 17 13.06 -22.22 -8.79
CA LEU A 17 12.61 -23.58 -8.48
C LEU A 17 13.46 -24.64 -9.17
N ASP A 18 13.88 -24.39 -10.41
CA ASP A 18 14.73 -25.30 -11.17
C ASP A 18 16.17 -25.38 -10.63
N LYS A 19 16.68 -24.29 -10.05
CA LYS A 19 17.97 -24.26 -9.35
C LYS A 19 17.93 -24.93 -7.97
N LEU A 20 16.75 -25.18 -7.42
CA LEU A 20 16.54 -25.73 -6.08
C LEU A 20 15.67 -27.00 -6.14
N PRO A 21 16.16 -28.09 -6.78
CA PRO A 21 15.33 -29.28 -7.07
C PRO A 21 14.80 -29.98 -5.80
N ASP A 22 15.56 -29.99 -4.72
CA ASP A 22 15.11 -30.56 -3.44
C ASP A 22 13.98 -29.75 -2.81
N PHE A 23 14.05 -28.41 -2.91
CA PHE A 23 12.98 -27.53 -2.45
C PHE A 23 11.72 -27.72 -3.31
N LYS A 24 11.87 -27.75 -4.64
CA LYS A 24 10.77 -27.99 -5.58
C LYS A 24 10.05 -29.30 -5.27
N LYS A 25 10.81 -30.39 -5.10
CA LYS A 25 10.26 -31.71 -4.74
C LYS A 25 9.51 -31.72 -3.42
N ARG A 26 10.07 -31.03 -2.37
CA ARG A 26 9.41 -30.93 -1.07
C ARG A 26 8.15 -30.06 -1.12
N LEU A 27 8.16 -28.97 -1.89
CA LEU A 27 7.01 -28.12 -2.12
C LEU A 27 5.87 -28.89 -2.81
N GLU A 28 6.19 -29.62 -3.87
CA GLU A 28 5.22 -30.45 -4.60
C GLU A 28 4.64 -31.54 -3.69
N TRP A 29 5.50 -32.24 -2.94
CA TRP A 29 5.06 -33.21 -1.94
C TRP A 29 4.13 -32.58 -0.89
N PHE A 30 4.47 -31.40 -0.37
CA PHE A 30 3.67 -30.70 0.62
C PHE A 30 2.28 -30.34 0.07
N ILE A 31 2.22 -29.81 -1.16
CA ILE A 31 0.97 -29.46 -1.82
C ILE A 31 0.08 -30.69 -2.03
N GLU A 32 0.67 -31.82 -2.36
CA GLU A 32 -0.06 -33.07 -2.63
C GLU A 32 -0.52 -33.77 -1.35
N ASN A 33 0.32 -33.79 -0.32
CA ASN A 33 0.11 -34.61 0.86
C ASN A 33 -0.45 -33.84 2.07
N ARG A 34 -0.54 -32.51 2.02
CA ARG A 34 -1.10 -31.67 3.08
C ARG A 34 -2.21 -30.76 2.57
N PRO A 35 -3.28 -31.34 1.95
CA PRO A 35 -4.44 -30.55 1.51
C PRO A 35 -5.14 -29.83 2.66
N ASP A 36 -5.06 -30.37 3.88
CA ASP A 36 -5.54 -29.74 5.10
C ASP A 36 -4.92 -28.35 5.36
N LEU A 37 -3.64 -28.15 5.02
CA LEU A 37 -2.93 -26.88 5.18
C LEU A 37 -2.97 -26.01 3.91
N THR A 38 -3.08 -26.62 2.75
CA THR A 38 -2.99 -25.91 1.46
C THR A 38 -4.36 -25.51 0.88
N ALA A 39 -5.46 -26.04 1.42
CA ALA A 39 -6.81 -25.76 0.92
C ALA A 39 -7.19 -24.28 0.94
N ASN A 40 -6.63 -23.52 1.90
CA ASN A 40 -6.88 -22.08 2.07
C ASN A 40 -5.77 -21.19 1.46
N LEU A 41 -4.79 -21.78 0.79
CA LEU A 41 -3.73 -21.04 0.11
C LEU A 41 -4.09 -20.85 -1.36
N ALA A 42 -4.03 -19.61 -1.82
CA ALA A 42 -4.37 -19.26 -3.19
C ALA A 42 -3.23 -19.63 -4.16
N CYS A 43 -3.61 -20.19 -5.29
CA CYS A 43 -2.80 -20.26 -6.51
C CYS A 43 -1.46 -21.03 -6.44
N MET A 44 -1.21 -21.85 -5.42
CA MET A 44 0.03 -22.65 -5.33
C MET A 44 0.22 -23.62 -6.51
N ARG A 45 -0.90 -24.08 -7.11
CA ARG A 45 -0.89 -25.03 -8.24
C ARG A 45 -1.07 -24.37 -9.60
N THR A 46 -1.58 -23.13 -9.61
CA THR A 46 -1.89 -22.40 -10.84
C THR A 46 -0.70 -21.52 -11.20
N GLU A 47 -0.24 -21.66 -12.43
CA GLU A 47 0.79 -20.78 -12.98
C GLU A 47 0.18 -19.45 -13.40
N GLY A 48 0.87 -18.36 -13.04
CA GLY A 48 0.56 -17.01 -13.47
C GLY A 48 1.40 -16.58 -14.66
N LYS A 49 1.56 -15.28 -14.82
CA LYS A 49 2.38 -14.70 -15.89
C LYS A 49 3.81 -15.24 -15.82
N SER A 50 4.33 -15.72 -16.97
CA SER A 50 5.65 -16.33 -17.10
C SER A 50 5.86 -17.56 -16.18
N GLU A 51 4.83 -18.39 -16.02
CA GLU A 51 4.89 -19.66 -15.27
C GLU A 51 5.21 -19.49 -13.76
N ARG A 52 5.06 -18.27 -13.24
CA ARG A 52 5.28 -17.97 -11.80
C ARG A 52 4.24 -18.65 -10.94
N ARG A 53 4.62 -19.07 -9.75
CA ARG A 53 3.68 -19.54 -8.72
C ARG A 53 3.48 -18.46 -7.66
N LEU A 54 2.27 -18.40 -7.10
CA LEU A 54 1.92 -17.47 -6.05
C LEU A 54 1.72 -18.20 -4.73
N LEU A 55 2.37 -17.73 -3.70
CA LEU A 55 2.09 -18.09 -2.31
C LEU A 55 1.33 -16.92 -1.69
N ALA A 56 0.03 -17.06 -1.53
CA ALA A 56 -0.82 -16.03 -0.93
C ALA A 56 -1.99 -16.63 -0.18
N ILE A 57 -2.49 -15.92 0.82
CA ILE A 57 -3.74 -16.27 1.52
C ILE A 57 -4.95 -15.84 0.69
N ALA A 58 -4.87 -14.68 0.03
CA ALA A 58 -5.97 -14.15 -0.77
C ALA A 58 -5.89 -14.62 -2.23
N GLY A 59 -6.93 -15.30 -2.70
CA GLY A 59 -7.15 -15.57 -4.12
C GLY A 59 -7.64 -14.34 -4.89
N GLN A 60 -7.78 -14.45 -6.23
CA GLN A 60 -8.14 -13.32 -7.09
C GLN A 60 -9.46 -12.64 -6.70
N GLU A 61 -10.49 -13.40 -6.38
CA GLU A 61 -11.81 -12.87 -6.00
C GLU A 61 -11.77 -12.18 -4.63
N GLN A 62 -11.06 -12.78 -3.68
CA GLN A 62 -10.85 -12.18 -2.36
C GLN A 62 -10.03 -10.90 -2.48
N LEU A 63 -8.99 -10.90 -3.32
CA LEU A 63 -8.19 -9.72 -3.62
C LEU A 63 -9.06 -8.59 -4.18
N ARG A 64 -9.91 -8.87 -5.19
CA ARG A 64 -10.85 -7.87 -5.73
C ARG A 64 -11.78 -7.31 -4.66
N SER A 65 -12.32 -8.18 -3.81
CA SER A 65 -13.22 -7.77 -2.72
C SER A 65 -12.52 -6.87 -1.71
N ILE A 66 -11.29 -7.21 -1.30
CA ILE A 66 -10.49 -6.39 -0.38
C ILE A 66 -10.15 -5.05 -1.01
N LEU A 67 -9.68 -5.05 -2.27
CA LEU A 67 -9.27 -3.84 -2.98
C LEU A 67 -10.44 -2.87 -3.20
N ARG A 68 -11.66 -3.36 -3.39
CA ARG A 68 -12.84 -2.52 -3.52
C ARG A 68 -13.06 -1.61 -2.31
N TYR A 69 -12.81 -2.11 -1.09
CA TYR A 69 -12.86 -1.30 0.14
C TYR A 69 -11.60 -0.48 0.36
N MET A 70 -10.43 -1.09 0.14
CA MET A 70 -9.15 -0.42 0.34
C MET A 70 -9.00 0.83 -0.53
N LEU A 71 -9.55 0.80 -1.76
CA LEU A 71 -9.43 1.86 -2.76
C LEU A 71 -10.67 2.78 -2.81
N ASP A 72 -11.62 2.65 -1.89
CA ASP A 72 -12.76 3.57 -1.74
C ASP A 72 -12.36 4.75 -0.83
N GLU A 73 -12.56 5.98 -1.32
CA GLU A 73 -12.24 7.21 -0.58
C GLU A 73 -13.15 7.42 0.64
N ARG A 74 -14.34 6.84 0.65
CA ARG A 74 -15.26 6.83 1.80
C ARG A 74 -14.84 5.81 2.87
N GLU A 75 -13.91 4.94 2.54
CA GLU A 75 -13.41 3.89 3.41
C GLU A 75 -11.92 4.14 3.77
N PHE A 76 -11.02 3.42 3.14
CA PHE A 76 -9.61 3.44 3.52
C PHE A 76 -8.76 4.40 2.69
N LEU A 77 -9.14 4.73 1.46
CA LEU A 77 -8.31 5.54 0.59
C LEU A 77 -8.32 7.01 0.99
N SER A 78 -7.15 7.55 1.30
CA SER A 78 -6.91 8.96 1.61
C SER A 78 -6.13 9.64 0.48
N PRO A 79 -6.14 10.97 0.37
CA PRO A 79 -5.20 11.72 -0.47
C PRO A 79 -3.72 11.44 -0.14
N TYR A 80 -3.42 10.86 1.02
CA TYR A 80 -2.08 10.66 1.57
C TYR A 80 -1.67 9.19 1.73
N GLY A 81 -2.52 8.23 1.36
CA GLY A 81 -2.27 6.79 1.47
C GLY A 81 -3.49 6.00 1.96
N ILE A 82 -3.26 4.85 2.56
CA ILE A 82 -4.30 3.99 3.12
C ILE A 82 -4.41 4.21 4.63
N ARG A 83 -5.62 4.51 5.10
CA ARG A 83 -5.94 4.74 6.51
C ARG A 83 -5.86 3.43 7.31
N ALA A 84 -5.41 3.52 8.56
CA ALA A 84 -5.34 2.37 9.47
C ALA A 84 -6.72 1.83 9.89
N LEU A 85 -7.75 2.68 9.85
CA LEU A 85 -9.16 2.33 10.04
C LEU A 85 -9.98 3.03 8.96
N SER A 86 -11.08 2.39 8.54
CA SER A 86 -12.01 2.99 7.57
C SER A 86 -12.66 4.27 8.12
N GLN A 87 -12.73 5.29 7.26
CA GLN A 87 -13.45 6.54 7.55
C GLN A 87 -14.94 6.33 7.80
N TYR A 88 -15.51 5.22 7.34
CA TYR A 88 -16.89 4.83 7.63
C TYR A 88 -17.20 4.87 9.13
N HIS A 89 -16.23 4.51 9.99
CA HIS A 89 -16.38 4.51 11.44
C HIS A 89 -16.47 5.90 12.09
N ARG A 90 -16.34 7.00 11.31
CA ARG A 90 -16.60 8.36 11.82
C ARG A 90 -18.07 8.55 12.24
N GLY A 91 -19.00 7.98 11.47
CA GLY A 91 -20.44 8.02 11.77
C GLY A 91 -21.02 6.71 12.27
N HIS A 92 -20.24 5.62 12.19
CA HIS A 92 -20.66 4.26 12.50
C HIS A 92 -19.58 3.58 13.36
N PRO A 93 -19.43 4.00 14.62
CA PRO A 93 -18.42 3.41 15.51
C PRO A 93 -18.69 1.93 15.72
N TYR A 94 -17.63 1.14 15.83
CA TYR A 94 -17.74 -0.22 16.26
C TYR A 94 -17.89 -0.26 17.79
N THR A 95 -18.94 -0.90 18.28
CA THR A 95 -19.20 -1.06 19.71
C THR A 95 -19.24 -2.52 20.08
N LEU A 96 -18.63 -2.87 21.20
CA LEU A 96 -18.62 -4.20 21.78
C LEU A 96 -18.92 -4.11 23.28
N HIS A 97 -19.90 -4.85 23.75
CA HIS A 97 -20.23 -4.93 25.16
C HIS A 97 -19.61 -6.20 25.77
N VAL A 98 -18.76 -6.05 26.76
CA VAL A 98 -18.12 -7.14 27.50
C VAL A 98 -18.29 -6.86 28.98
N ASP A 99 -18.85 -7.81 29.70
CA ASP A 99 -19.06 -7.74 31.16
C ASP A 99 -19.74 -6.43 31.64
N GLY A 100 -20.73 -5.95 30.86
CA GLY A 100 -21.48 -4.73 31.17
C GLY A 100 -20.77 -3.44 30.84
N THR A 101 -19.55 -3.50 30.27
CA THR A 101 -18.78 -2.34 29.81
C THR A 101 -18.86 -2.21 28.31
N GLU A 102 -19.17 -1.01 27.81
CA GLU A 102 -19.08 -0.71 26.40
C GLU A 102 -17.65 -0.37 25.98
N HIS A 103 -17.13 -1.07 24.99
CA HIS A 103 -15.89 -0.78 24.29
C HIS A 103 -16.23 -0.22 22.92
N ARG A 104 -15.61 0.92 22.55
CA ARG A 104 -15.93 1.65 21.33
C ARG A 104 -14.69 1.97 20.53
N VAL A 105 -14.79 1.79 19.21
CA VAL A 105 -13.74 2.18 18.24
C VAL A 105 -14.35 3.16 17.23
N ASP A 106 -13.87 4.38 17.26
CA ASP A 106 -14.23 5.46 16.34
C ASP A 106 -13.09 5.71 15.34
N TYR A 107 -13.42 6.33 14.21
CA TYR A 107 -12.42 6.88 13.32
C TYR A 107 -11.80 8.15 13.92
N GLU A 108 -10.52 8.11 14.20
CA GLU A 108 -9.73 9.23 14.71
C GLU A 108 -8.49 9.42 13.82
N PRO A 109 -8.49 10.37 12.88
CA PRO A 109 -7.44 10.47 11.87
C PRO A 109 -6.13 11.09 12.37
N GLY A 110 -6.11 11.70 13.55
CA GLY A 110 -4.94 12.41 14.14
C GLY A 110 -4.46 11.76 15.44
N GLU A 111 -4.28 12.57 16.48
CA GLU A 111 -3.91 12.11 17.82
C GLU A 111 -5.01 11.23 18.42
N SER A 112 -4.60 10.28 19.28
CA SER A 112 -5.56 9.46 20.02
C SER A 112 -6.22 10.29 21.12
N SER A 113 -7.54 10.20 21.21
CA SER A 113 -8.31 10.82 22.31
C SER A 113 -8.46 9.91 23.53
N THR A 114 -8.03 8.64 23.43
CA THR A 114 -8.17 7.61 24.49
C THR A 114 -6.90 6.77 24.60
N GLY A 115 -6.76 6.01 25.71
CA GLY A 115 -5.70 5.02 25.89
C GLY A 115 -5.89 3.70 25.09
N LEU A 116 -6.91 3.61 24.25
CA LEU A 116 -7.20 2.42 23.45
C LEU A 116 -6.04 2.12 22.49
N PHE A 117 -5.61 0.86 22.41
CA PHE A 117 -4.45 0.38 21.64
C PHE A 117 -3.09 0.91 22.11
N GLY A 118 -2.94 1.27 23.39
CA GLY A 118 -1.64 1.47 24.00
C GLY A 118 -1.16 2.93 24.11
N GLY A 119 -2.06 3.88 24.13
CA GLY A 119 -1.75 5.25 24.55
C GLY A 119 -1.31 6.17 23.40
N ASN A 120 -0.03 6.44 23.25
CA ASN A 120 0.47 7.52 22.37
C ASN A 120 0.30 7.25 20.88
N SER A 121 0.21 5.99 20.45
CA SER A 121 0.04 5.61 19.04
C SER A 121 -1.43 5.45 18.69
N ASN A 122 -1.86 6.03 17.57
CA ASN A 122 -3.24 5.93 17.11
C ASN A 122 -3.34 5.04 15.86
N TRP A 123 -4.06 3.90 15.97
CA TRP A 123 -4.33 2.97 14.87
C TRP A 123 -5.76 3.08 14.32
N ARG A 124 -6.45 4.18 14.61
CA ARG A 124 -7.88 4.39 14.31
C ARG A 124 -8.14 5.38 13.19
N GLY A 125 -7.21 5.48 12.21
CA GLY A 125 -7.41 6.31 11.03
C GLY A 125 -6.20 6.96 10.41
N PRO A 126 -5.06 7.16 11.14
CA PRO A 126 -3.85 7.74 10.56
C PRO A 126 -3.25 6.90 9.43
N ILE A 127 -2.35 7.53 8.68
CA ILE A 127 -1.49 6.90 7.68
C ILE A 127 -0.20 6.46 8.37
N TRP A 128 0.10 5.16 8.28
CA TRP A 128 1.32 4.55 8.80
C TRP A 128 2.20 4.12 7.62
N PHE A 129 3.40 4.68 7.50
CA PHE A 129 4.30 4.43 6.36
C PHE A 129 4.67 2.95 6.21
N PRO A 130 5.12 2.22 7.24
CA PRO A 130 5.49 0.81 7.08
C PRO A 130 4.34 -0.06 6.58
N VAL A 131 3.13 0.14 7.11
CA VAL A 131 1.93 -0.60 6.70
C VAL A 131 1.58 -0.30 5.24
N ASN A 132 1.60 0.98 4.86
CA ASN A 132 1.36 1.39 3.48
C ASN A 132 2.43 0.88 2.52
N TYR A 133 3.70 0.88 2.94
CA TYR A 133 4.79 0.32 2.15
C TYR A 133 4.57 -1.18 1.89
N LEU A 134 4.19 -1.95 2.91
CA LEU A 134 3.86 -3.37 2.74
C LEU A 134 2.68 -3.59 1.79
N LEU A 135 1.67 -2.71 1.80
CA LEU A 135 0.58 -2.76 0.81
C LEU A 135 1.08 -2.50 -0.61
N VAL A 136 1.94 -1.49 -0.80
CA VAL A 136 2.55 -1.20 -2.11
C VAL A 136 3.34 -2.40 -2.63
N GLU A 137 4.22 -2.99 -1.81
CA GLU A 137 5.00 -4.19 -2.16
C GLU A 137 4.09 -5.39 -2.48
N SER A 138 3.03 -5.59 -1.70
CA SER A 138 2.06 -6.66 -1.93
C SER A 138 1.36 -6.51 -3.28
N LEU A 139 0.90 -5.31 -3.62
CA LEU A 139 0.28 -5.04 -4.91
C LEU A 139 1.24 -5.28 -6.08
N GLN A 140 2.52 -4.94 -5.92
CA GLN A 140 3.56 -5.19 -6.92
C GLN A 140 3.78 -6.71 -7.11
N LYS A 141 3.82 -7.50 -6.02
CA LYS A 141 3.93 -8.97 -6.08
C LYS A 141 2.70 -9.61 -6.74
N PHE A 142 1.50 -9.19 -6.36
CA PHE A 142 0.29 -9.65 -7.04
C PHE A 142 0.29 -9.29 -8.52
N HIS A 143 0.73 -8.07 -8.89
CA HIS A 143 0.86 -7.70 -10.30
C HIS A 143 1.90 -8.57 -11.03
N HIS A 144 3.02 -8.88 -10.39
CA HIS A 144 4.07 -9.71 -10.96
C HIS A 144 3.56 -11.10 -11.35
N TYR A 145 2.61 -11.64 -10.58
CA TYR A 145 1.95 -12.92 -10.87
C TYR A 145 0.77 -12.77 -11.84
N LEU A 146 -0.11 -11.79 -11.65
CA LEU A 146 -1.37 -11.65 -12.41
C LEU A 146 -1.20 -10.92 -13.75
N GLY A 147 -0.20 -10.06 -13.87
CA GLY A 147 0.07 -9.28 -15.08
C GLY A 147 -0.89 -8.11 -15.30
N ASP A 148 -0.86 -7.56 -16.53
CA ASP A 148 -1.59 -6.36 -16.92
C ASP A 148 -3.09 -6.58 -17.16
N ASP A 149 -3.51 -7.82 -17.32
CA ASP A 149 -4.92 -8.18 -17.57
C ASP A 149 -5.76 -8.07 -16.29
N PHE A 150 -5.12 -8.20 -15.12
CA PHE A 150 -5.80 -7.97 -13.85
C PHE A 150 -5.84 -6.49 -13.52
N LYS A 151 -7.02 -5.90 -13.63
CA LYS A 151 -7.26 -4.49 -13.34
C LYS A 151 -8.34 -4.34 -12.28
N VAL A 152 -8.25 -3.25 -11.54
CA VAL A 152 -9.23 -2.83 -10.54
C VAL A 152 -9.57 -1.35 -10.74
N GLU A 153 -10.73 -0.95 -10.28
CA GLU A 153 -11.15 0.44 -10.35
C GLU A 153 -10.40 1.29 -9.31
N PHE A 154 -9.88 2.45 -9.73
CA PHE A 154 -9.13 3.34 -8.85
C PHE A 154 -9.40 4.84 -9.12
N PRO A 155 -9.93 5.62 -8.12
CA PRO A 155 -10.58 5.12 -6.89
C PRO A 155 -11.82 4.27 -7.19
N THR A 156 -12.25 3.47 -6.23
CA THR A 156 -13.49 2.68 -6.35
C THR A 156 -14.67 3.61 -6.65
N GLY A 157 -15.48 3.29 -7.67
CA GLY A 157 -16.61 4.11 -8.13
C GLY A 157 -16.24 5.17 -9.16
N SER A 158 -14.98 5.25 -9.61
CA SER A 158 -14.52 6.26 -10.59
C SER A 158 -14.69 5.84 -12.06
N GLY A 159 -14.90 4.56 -12.35
CA GLY A 159 -14.88 3.98 -13.70
C GLY A 159 -13.47 3.82 -14.29
N LYS A 160 -12.42 4.29 -13.62
CA LYS A 160 -11.04 4.23 -14.12
C LYS A 160 -10.37 2.92 -13.72
N MET A 161 -10.13 2.05 -14.70
CA MET A 161 -9.44 0.76 -14.47
C MET A 161 -7.92 0.92 -14.49
N MET A 162 -7.25 0.40 -13.46
CA MET A 162 -5.80 0.44 -13.30
C MET A 162 -5.26 -0.95 -12.99
N THR A 163 -4.04 -1.26 -13.47
CA THR A 163 -3.28 -2.44 -13.05
C THR A 163 -2.84 -2.28 -11.59
N LEU A 164 -2.53 -3.38 -10.92
CA LEU A 164 -2.03 -3.31 -9.53
C LEU A 164 -0.70 -2.56 -9.41
N TRP A 165 0.13 -2.58 -10.47
CA TRP A 165 1.36 -1.79 -10.53
C TRP A 165 1.08 -0.28 -10.56
N GLU A 166 0.09 0.13 -11.35
CA GLU A 166 -0.33 1.54 -11.41
C GLU A 166 -0.96 2.00 -10.09
N VAL A 167 -1.77 1.15 -9.46
CA VAL A 167 -2.33 1.41 -8.12
C VAL A 167 -1.21 1.58 -7.09
N ALA A 168 -0.23 0.68 -7.07
CA ALA A 168 0.94 0.76 -6.18
C ALA A 168 1.72 2.07 -6.39
N GLY A 169 1.92 2.47 -7.65
CA GLY A 169 2.56 3.73 -8.01
C GLY A 169 1.79 4.96 -7.53
N GLU A 170 0.46 4.93 -7.64
CA GLU A 170 -0.39 6.03 -7.18
C GLU A 170 -0.41 6.15 -5.65
N LEU A 171 -0.44 5.03 -4.92
CA LEU A 171 -0.29 5.02 -3.46
C LEU A 171 1.06 5.59 -3.04
N SER A 172 2.14 5.18 -3.70
CA SER A 172 3.49 5.72 -3.47
C SER A 172 3.56 7.24 -3.68
N ARG A 173 2.90 7.74 -4.75
CA ARG A 173 2.80 9.17 -5.04
C ARG A 173 2.03 9.92 -3.94
N ARG A 174 0.89 9.39 -3.49
CA ARG A 174 0.10 9.99 -2.39
C ARG A 174 0.91 10.10 -1.11
N MET A 175 1.65 9.07 -0.73
CA MET A 175 2.53 9.09 0.44
C MET A 175 3.68 10.08 0.29
N THR A 176 4.31 10.14 -0.88
CA THR A 176 5.39 11.09 -1.17
C THR A 176 4.90 12.53 -1.09
N ASN A 177 3.68 12.81 -1.53
CA ASN A 177 3.09 14.15 -1.52
C ASN A 177 2.96 14.74 -0.10
N ILE A 178 2.97 13.93 0.95
CA ILE A 178 3.03 14.41 2.34
C ILE A 178 4.22 15.36 2.56
N PHE A 179 5.34 15.09 1.89
CA PHE A 179 6.60 15.82 2.02
C PHE A 179 6.84 16.88 0.94
N LEU A 180 6.05 16.86 -0.13
CA LEU A 180 6.20 17.81 -1.23
C LEU A 180 5.44 19.12 -0.94
N ARG A 181 5.88 20.19 -1.59
CA ARG A 181 5.18 21.48 -1.54
C ARG A 181 3.98 21.44 -2.48
N ASP A 182 2.86 21.93 -1.98
CA ASP A 182 1.68 22.19 -2.80
C ASP A 182 1.84 23.48 -3.64
N GLU A 183 0.81 23.85 -4.40
CA GLU A 183 0.78 25.05 -5.22
C GLU A 183 0.95 26.36 -4.43
N LYS A 184 0.64 26.32 -3.12
CA LYS A 184 0.83 27.44 -2.18
C LYS A 184 2.19 27.40 -1.48
N GLY A 185 3.07 26.47 -1.87
CA GLY A 185 4.38 26.29 -1.27
C GLY A 185 4.37 25.62 0.11
N ARG A 186 3.23 25.08 0.55
CA ARG A 186 3.08 24.43 1.87
C ARG A 186 3.30 22.91 1.74
N ARG A 187 3.84 22.31 2.81
CA ARG A 187 4.01 20.86 2.92
C ARG A 187 2.93 20.29 3.86
N PRO A 188 2.18 19.26 3.45
CA PRO A 188 1.20 18.60 4.32
C PRO A 188 1.79 18.14 5.66
N VAL A 189 3.02 17.59 5.67
CA VAL A 189 3.69 17.11 6.89
C VAL A 189 3.73 18.14 8.02
N PHE A 190 3.81 19.41 7.70
CA PHE A 190 3.87 20.48 8.71
C PHE A 190 2.49 20.92 9.22
N GLY A 191 1.40 20.49 8.57
CA GLY A 191 0.05 20.87 8.99
C GLY A 191 -0.09 22.38 9.19
N ASN A 192 -0.56 22.77 10.37
CA ASN A 192 -0.77 24.17 10.76
C ASN A 192 0.44 24.83 11.47
N LEU A 193 1.62 24.18 11.45
CA LEU A 193 2.83 24.73 12.08
C LEU A 193 3.45 25.79 11.17
N GLU A 194 2.98 27.04 11.25
CA GLU A 194 3.40 28.15 10.38
C GLU A 194 4.91 28.39 10.37
N LYS A 195 5.59 28.17 11.48
CA LYS A 195 7.04 28.28 11.55
C LYS A 195 7.74 27.33 10.55
N PHE A 196 7.28 26.09 10.45
CA PHE A 196 7.82 25.12 9.49
C PHE A 196 7.34 25.37 8.06
N GLN A 197 6.25 26.11 7.87
CA GLN A 197 5.77 26.44 6.53
C GLN A 197 6.51 27.64 5.92
N THR A 198 6.85 28.66 6.70
CA THR A 198 7.24 29.97 6.18
C THR A 198 8.64 30.44 6.60
N ASP A 199 9.12 30.06 7.79
CA ASP A 199 10.41 30.52 8.31
C ASP A 199 11.58 29.99 7.46
N PRO A 200 12.49 30.84 6.97
CA PRO A 200 13.62 30.45 6.11
C PRO A 200 14.54 29.40 6.72
N HIS A 201 14.69 29.35 8.05
CA HIS A 201 15.55 28.39 8.74
C HIS A 201 14.87 27.04 8.98
N TRP A 202 13.53 27.02 9.11
CA TRP A 202 12.78 25.82 9.48
C TRP A 202 12.09 25.13 8.31
N ARG A 203 11.69 25.86 7.28
CA ARG A 203 10.86 25.34 6.17
C ARG A 203 11.49 24.24 5.34
N GLU A 204 12.82 24.08 5.40
CA GLU A 204 13.55 23.02 4.70
C GLU A 204 13.91 21.84 5.62
N LEU A 205 13.63 21.93 6.92
CA LEU A 205 13.88 20.87 7.89
C LEU A 205 12.69 19.90 7.90
N VAL A 206 12.74 18.90 7.02
CA VAL A 206 11.68 17.89 6.93
C VAL A 206 11.81 16.90 8.06
N LEU A 207 10.74 16.73 8.84
CA LEU A 207 10.66 15.83 9.97
C LEU A 207 10.00 14.51 9.57
N PHE A 208 10.56 13.39 10.05
CA PHE A 208 10.00 12.04 9.83
C PHE A 208 9.12 11.65 11.01
N HIS A 209 7.87 12.06 10.98
CA HIS A 209 6.90 11.75 12.03
C HIS A 209 6.58 10.26 12.08
N GLU A 210 6.10 9.79 13.22
CA GLU A 210 5.74 8.39 13.47
C GLU A 210 4.59 7.95 12.58
N TYR A 211 3.57 8.79 12.45
CA TYR A 211 2.41 8.59 11.57
C TYR A 211 1.87 9.94 11.10
N PHE A 212 0.88 9.92 10.22
CA PHE A 212 0.35 11.12 9.60
C PHE A 212 -1.17 11.15 9.70
N HIS A 213 -1.71 12.33 9.90
CA HIS A 213 -3.15 12.55 9.97
C HIS A 213 -3.85 12.04 8.71
N GLY A 214 -4.84 11.15 8.87
CA GLY A 214 -5.48 10.42 7.78
C GLY A 214 -6.14 11.29 6.72
N ASP A 215 -6.57 12.53 7.06
CA ASP A 215 -7.29 13.41 6.14
C ASP A 215 -6.48 14.63 5.68
N SER A 216 -5.46 15.05 6.42
CA SER A 216 -4.67 16.26 6.09
C SER A 216 -3.20 15.98 5.78
N GLY A 217 -2.68 14.78 6.07
CA GLY A 217 -1.28 14.44 5.89
C GLY A 217 -0.33 15.11 6.88
N ALA A 218 -0.84 15.81 7.91
CA ALA A 218 -0.01 16.44 8.93
C ALA A 218 0.72 15.38 9.77
N GLY A 219 1.99 15.63 10.07
CA GLY A 219 2.79 14.76 10.91
C GLY A 219 2.28 14.72 12.35
N VAL A 220 2.24 13.53 12.94
CA VAL A 220 1.69 13.23 14.27
C VAL A 220 2.64 12.27 14.99
N GLY A 221 2.56 12.24 16.32
CA GLY A 221 3.43 11.40 17.15
C GLY A 221 4.87 11.92 17.19
N ALA A 222 5.82 11.01 17.46
CA ALA A 222 7.23 11.37 17.54
C ALA A 222 7.77 11.84 16.17
N SER A 223 8.58 12.92 16.18
CA SER A 223 9.05 13.57 14.94
C SER A 223 10.37 13.03 14.39
N HIS A 224 10.96 12.01 15.01
CA HIS A 224 12.30 11.49 14.67
C HIS A 224 12.30 9.98 14.36
N GLN A 225 11.31 9.51 13.62
CA GLN A 225 11.16 8.10 13.22
C GLN A 225 11.79 7.83 11.84
N THR A 226 13.07 8.16 11.68
CA THR A 226 13.79 8.05 10.41
C THR A 226 13.84 6.61 9.87
N GLY A 227 14.03 5.61 10.71
CA GLY A 227 13.99 4.20 10.30
C GLY A 227 12.59 3.69 9.95
N TRP A 228 11.57 4.39 10.37
CA TRP A 228 10.16 4.03 10.20
C TRP A 228 9.56 4.73 8.98
N THR A 229 9.62 6.05 8.96
CA THR A 229 9.03 6.91 7.92
C THR A 229 10.02 7.21 6.79
N GLY A 230 11.33 7.11 7.03
CA GLY A 230 12.38 7.28 6.03
C GLY A 230 12.29 6.31 4.85
N ILE A 231 11.47 5.25 4.95
CA ILE A 231 11.12 4.34 3.86
C ILE A 231 10.50 5.07 2.65
N VAL A 232 10.02 6.31 2.81
CA VAL A 232 9.58 7.18 1.71
C VAL A 232 10.65 7.33 0.63
N THR A 233 11.92 7.31 1.00
CA THR A 233 13.04 7.39 0.04
C THR A 233 13.03 6.22 -0.94
N LYS A 234 12.64 5.02 -0.48
CA LYS A 234 12.46 3.85 -1.35
C LYS A 234 11.31 4.02 -2.32
N LEU A 235 10.19 4.60 -1.88
CA LEU A 235 9.05 4.90 -2.75
C LEU A 235 9.43 5.93 -3.84
N ILE A 236 10.21 6.95 -3.50
CA ILE A 236 10.73 7.94 -4.45
C ILE A 236 11.65 7.26 -5.47
N GLN A 237 12.58 6.41 -5.02
CA GLN A 237 13.47 5.66 -5.90
C GLN A 237 12.69 4.81 -6.90
N GLN A 238 11.74 4.00 -6.42
CA GLN A 238 10.91 3.13 -7.27
C GLN A 238 10.09 3.94 -8.29
N SER A 239 9.56 5.08 -7.89
CA SER A 239 8.82 5.98 -8.80
C SER A 239 9.71 6.54 -9.91
N GLY A 240 10.95 6.94 -9.59
CA GLY A 240 11.93 7.42 -10.55
C GLY A 240 12.36 6.35 -11.56
N GLU A 241 12.57 5.12 -11.12
CA GLU A 241 12.90 3.98 -11.98
C GLU A 241 11.75 3.62 -12.93
N SER A 242 10.52 3.65 -12.44
CA SER A 242 9.31 3.41 -13.25
C SER A 242 9.13 4.48 -14.32
N GLY A 243 9.42 5.75 -14.01
CA GLY A 243 9.42 6.86 -14.97
C GLY A 243 10.44 6.66 -16.10
N LYS A 244 11.67 6.26 -15.76
CA LYS A 244 12.73 5.97 -16.73
C LYS A 244 12.38 4.80 -17.66
N ARG A 245 11.76 3.74 -17.13
CA ARG A 245 11.31 2.58 -17.94
C ARG A 245 10.24 2.99 -18.94
N LYS A 246 9.22 3.75 -18.51
CA LYS A 246 8.16 4.26 -19.40
C LYS A 246 8.71 5.18 -20.49
N GLN A 247 9.67 6.05 -20.17
CA GLN A 247 10.33 6.91 -21.16
C GLN A 247 11.10 6.10 -22.20
N LYS A 248 11.91 5.13 -21.77
CA LYS A 248 12.67 4.25 -22.67
C LYS A 248 11.76 3.45 -23.60
N GLN A 249 10.60 2.97 -23.10
CA GLN A 249 9.61 2.27 -23.93
C GLN A 249 8.97 3.19 -24.97
N ARG A 250 8.65 4.45 -24.61
CA ARG A 250 8.13 5.45 -25.55
C ARG A 250 9.14 5.77 -26.64
N ASP A 251 10.39 6.00 -26.25
CA ASP A 251 11.47 6.34 -27.19
C ASP A 251 11.72 5.19 -28.18
N SER A 252 11.69 3.92 -27.69
CA SER A 252 11.83 2.76 -28.56
C SER A 252 10.64 2.58 -29.52
N ALA A 253 9.41 2.78 -29.02
CA ALA A 253 8.21 2.71 -29.87
C ALA A 253 8.22 3.79 -30.96
N THR A 254 8.62 5.02 -30.61
CA THR A 254 8.74 6.12 -31.56
C THR A 254 9.81 5.84 -32.62
N ALA A 255 10.95 5.27 -32.22
CA ALA A 255 12.01 4.87 -33.14
C ALA A 255 11.55 3.76 -34.11
N THR A 256 10.78 2.77 -33.62
CA THR A 256 10.23 1.69 -34.45
C THR A 256 9.23 2.24 -35.48
N VAL A 257 8.34 3.16 -35.08
CA VAL A 257 7.38 3.78 -36.02
C VAL A 257 8.11 4.64 -37.08
N ALA A 258 9.17 5.37 -36.71
CA ALA A 258 9.97 6.15 -37.63
C ALA A 258 10.68 5.24 -38.67
N ALA A 259 11.19 4.08 -38.24
CA ALA A 259 11.84 3.10 -39.10
C ALA A 259 10.88 2.36 -40.06
N LEU A 260 9.60 2.28 -39.74
CA LEU A 260 8.56 1.68 -40.60
C LEU A 260 8.01 2.66 -41.65
N ASN A 261 8.23 3.96 -41.49
CA ASN A 261 7.76 5.02 -42.36
C ASN A 261 8.88 5.58 -43.25
N SER A 262 10.08 5.05 -43.14
CA SER A 262 11.24 5.34 -44.01
C SER A 262 11.49 4.20 -45.02
#